data_fae8b756499863135cd7e4ad489d21dc
#
_entry.id   fae8b756499863135cd7e4ad489d21dc
#
_cell.length_a   1.000
_cell.length_b   1.000
_cell.length_c   1.000
_cell.angle_alpha   90.00
_cell.angle_beta   90.00
_cell.angle_gamma   90.00
#
_symmetry.space_group_name_H-M   'P 1'
#
loop_
_entity.id
_entity.type
_entity.pdbx_description
1 polymer ?
#
loop_
_entity_poly.entity_id
_entity_poly.type
_entity_poly.pdbx_seq_one_letter_code
_entity_poly.pdbx_strand_id
1 'polypeptide(L)'
;METIQTILLLAVYVGLVLFAMRGGNLIFGFLISALAWAIIGQVPYMTTVNDIIQKGAETYGPTAIVVIFGSWFGRMLVETGIAGSLIRRAVELGGDKQLITTILVCLVTTFIFTSTFGVGAVIAIGVIALPVLLSIGVSEKVAVPAFTMSIGAAMYINQVLFKQIIMFFPPDSVAFNGPYFTFGVTAMAISLVVIILMLFFNLSLRQPVKNWAATAPQVNVVHVPAISYIVPAVPVIMAVAFGWAPLPAMILAIFLTLVCTGKLLPWNNAQAMLLRALKDGTADVALLLGMLFTLAMFGAAAGKVAGVFKAVLGPFIPTNPWTIAIIFGVLAPLGLFRGPLMAWGAGSATIAILVGMKLFPPSLLLPLVYVPTISMAISMCPTQSWNLWAISYTKLSIIEHLKTGVAWAWLTVILNALLAVYMFK
;
A
#
# COMPACT_ATOMS: atom_id res chain seq x y z
N MET A 1 -13.10 -17.02 -33.66
CA MET A 1 -12.08 -15.95 -33.57
C MET A 1 -11.87 -15.48 -32.13
N GLU A 2 -12.90 -15.14 -31.39
CA GLU A 2 -12.83 -14.64 -30.01
C GLU A 2 -12.10 -15.58 -29.05
N THR A 3 -12.32 -16.90 -29.14
CA THR A 3 -11.64 -17.87 -28.26
C THR A 3 -10.12 -17.89 -28.46
N ILE A 4 -9.64 -17.84 -29.72
CA ILE A 4 -8.20 -17.81 -30.02
C ILE A 4 -7.61 -16.49 -29.51
N GLN A 5 -8.31 -15.38 -29.75
CA GLN A 5 -7.91 -14.07 -29.29
C GLN A 5 -7.80 -14.02 -27.74
N THR A 6 -8.79 -14.58 -27.04
CA THR A 6 -8.76 -14.70 -25.57
C THR A 6 -7.57 -15.53 -25.09
N ILE A 7 -7.27 -16.66 -25.74
CA ILE A 7 -6.11 -17.50 -25.40
C ILE A 7 -4.80 -16.72 -25.57
N LEU A 8 -4.65 -15.96 -26.66
CA LEU A 8 -3.45 -15.13 -26.89
C LEU A 8 -3.33 -14.00 -25.85
N LEU A 9 -4.43 -13.33 -25.52
CA LEU A 9 -4.45 -12.30 -24.48
C LEU A 9 -4.08 -12.87 -23.11
N LEU A 10 -4.61 -14.06 -22.76
CA LEU A 10 -4.26 -14.78 -21.53
C LEU A 10 -2.79 -15.24 -21.55
N ALA A 11 -2.25 -15.66 -22.69
CA ALA A 11 -0.83 -16.01 -22.80
C ALA A 11 0.09 -14.81 -22.49
N VAL A 12 -0.24 -13.62 -23.01
CA VAL A 12 0.48 -12.37 -22.66
C VAL A 12 0.35 -12.07 -21.16
N TYR A 13 -0.84 -12.25 -20.59
CA TYR A 13 -1.07 -12.05 -19.16
C TYR A 13 -0.23 -13.01 -18.30
N VAL A 14 -0.25 -14.30 -18.60
CA VAL A 14 0.59 -15.30 -17.91
C VAL A 14 2.07 -14.98 -18.11
N GLY A 15 2.47 -14.57 -19.31
CA GLY A 15 3.82 -14.10 -19.60
C GLY A 15 4.24 -12.92 -18.71
N LEU A 16 3.36 -11.93 -18.52
CA LEU A 16 3.58 -10.79 -17.60
C LEU A 16 3.72 -11.27 -16.15
N VAL A 17 2.87 -12.20 -15.69
CA VAL A 17 2.98 -12.78 -14.34
C VAL A 17 4.33 -13.45 -14.14
N LEU A 18 4.73 -14.32 -15.07
CA LEU A 18 6.02 -15.04 -15.00
C LEU A 18 7.21 -14.08 -15.07
N PHE A 19 7.13 -13.05 -15.91
CA PHE A 19 8.15 -12.00 -16.02
C PHE A 19 8.30 -11.23 -14.71
N ALA A 20 7.17 -10.84 -14.09
CA ALA A 20 7.15 -10.14 -12.80
C ALA A 20 7.71 -11.01 -11.66
N MET A 21 7.32 -12.30 -11.61
CA MET A 21 7.81 -13.25 -10.60
C MET A 21 9.31 -13.51 -10.71
N ARG A 22 9.88 -13.42 -11.91
CA ARG A 22 11.33 -13.53 -12.15
C ARG A 22 12.10 -12.23 -11.88
N GLY A 23 11.45 -11.20 -11.34
CA GLY A 23 12.08 -9.91 -11.03
C GLY A 23 12.23 -8.99 -12.25
N GLY A 24 11.49 -9.23 -13.33
CA GLY A 24 11.49 -8.39 -14.51
C GLY A 24 11.05 -6.96 -14.20
N ASN A 25 11.57 -5.99 -14.98
CA ASN A 25 11.21 -4.59 -14.81
C ASN A 25 9.78 -4.32 -15.28
N LEU A 26 8.89 -4.00 -14.32
CA LEU A 26 7.47 -3.83 -14.58
C LEU A 26 7.13 -2.63 -15.47
N ILE A 27 7.98 -1.60 -15.55
CA ILE A 27 7.80 -0.47 -16.48
C ILE A 27 7.72 -1.01 -17.91
N PHE A 28 8.70 -1.83 -18.30
CA PHE A 28 8.71 -2.43 -19.64
C PHE A 28 7.67 -3.55 -19.76
N GLY A 29 7.45 -4.34 -18.70
CA GLY A 29 6.45 -5.40 -18.68
C GLY A 29 5.05 -4.87 -19.01
N PHE A 30 4.62 -3.80 -18.37
CA PHE A 30 3.31 -3.19 -18.64
C PHE A 30 3.23 -2.53 -20.01
N LEU A 31 4.28 -1.81 -20.44
CA LEU A 31 4.29 -1.18 -21.75
C LEU A 31 4.19 -2.21 -22.88
N ILE A 32 5.02 -3.25 -22.83
CA ILE A 32 5.01 -4.34 -23.83
C ILE A 32 3.67 -5.06 -23.82
N SER A 33 3.11 -5.34 -22.64
CA SER A 33 1.81 -6.00 -22.52
C SER A 33 0.66 -5.13 -23.03
N ALA A 34 0.72 -3.81 -22.83
CA ALA A 34 -0.26 -2.87 -23.36
C ALA A 34 -0.29 -2.89 -24.89
N LEU A 35 0.91 -2.85 -25.52
CA LEU A 35 1.05 -2.91 -26.98
C LEU A 35 0.64 -4.27 -27.52
N ALA A 36 1.05 -5.37 -26.88
CA ALA A 36 0.67 -6.73 -27.29
C ALA A 36 -0.86 -6.91 -27.22
N TRP A 37 -1.51 -6.43 -26.16
CA TRP A 37 -2.97 -6.52 -26.04
C TRP A 37 -3.69 -5.64 -27.06
N ALA A 38 -3.15 -4.45 -27.40
CA ALA A 38 -3.70 -3.62 -28.46
C ALA A 38 -3.63 -4.32 -29.82
N ILE A 39 -2.49 -4.96 -30.14
CA ILE A 39 -2.30 -5.70 -31.40
C ILE A 39 -3.22 -6.94 -31.47
N ILE A 40 -3.21 -7.79 -30.44
CA ILE A 40 -4.05 -9.01 -30.38
C ILE A 40 -5.53 -8.63 -30.38
N GLY A 41 -5.89 -7.56 -29.64
CA GLY A 41 -7.24 -7.01 -29.59
C GLY A 41 -7.69 -6.31 -30.88
N GLN A 42 -6.82 -6.22 -31.88
CA GLN A 42 -7.08 -5.53 -33.15
C GLN A 42 -7.53 -4.06 -32.96
N VAL A 43 -6.98 -3.40 -31.93
CA VAL A 43 -7.28 -2.00 -31.65
C VAL A 43 -6.69 -1.14 -32.75
N PRO A 44 -7.46 -0.20 -33.36
CA PRO A 44 -6.95 0.69 -34.41
C PRO A 44 -5.69 1.44 -33.96
N TYR A 45 -4.74 1.65 -34.88
CA TYR A 45 -3.46 2.30 -34.60
C TYR A 45 -3.62 3.65 -33.90
N MET A 46 -4.47 4.54 -34.41
CA MET A 46 -4.69 5.86 -33.79
C MET A 46 -5.33 5.76 -32.38
N THR A 47 -6.18 4.78 -32.15
CA THR A 47 -6.73 4.48 -30.81
C THR A 47 -5.62 3.98 -29.87
N THR A 48 -4.71 3.14 -30.39
CA THR A 48 -3.58 2.68 -29.60
C THR A 48 -2.67 3.82 -29.18
N VAL A 49 -2.32 4.71 -30.12
CA VAL A 49 -1.43 5.85 -29.83
C VAL A 49 -2.12 6.87 -28.90
N ASN A 50 -3.35 7.27 -29.22
CA ASN A 50 -4.01 8.37 -28.53
C ASN A 50 -4.71 7.93 -27.23
N ASP A 51 -5.46 6.81 -27.24
CA ASP A 51 -6.26 6.43 -26.07
C ASP A 51 -5.49 5.53 -25.11
N ILE A 52 -4.66 4.57 -25.64
CA ILE A 52 -3.92 3.65 -24.77
C ILE A 52 -2.65 4.31 -24.27
N ILE A 53 -1.80 4.84 -25.15
CA ILE A 53 -0.50 5.40 -24.77
C ILE A 53 -0.67 6.77 -24.13
N GLN A 54 -1.15 7.75 -24.90
CA GLN A 54 -1.20 9.16 -24.47
C GLN A 54 -2.20 9.35 -23.30
N LYS A 55 -3.49 9.13 -23.55
CA LYS A 55 -4.52 9.32 -22.52
C LYS A 55 -4.39 8.34 -21.38
N GLY A 56 -3.93 7.10 -21.64
CA GLY A 56 -3.63 6.13 -20.58
C GLY A 56 -2.65 6.71 -19.57
N ALA A 57 -1.52 7.26 -20.03
CA ALA A 57 -0.56 7.93 -19.17
C ALA A 57 -1.13 9.18 -18.50
N GLU A 58 -1.81 10.04 -19.23
CA GLU A 58 -2.40 11.30 -18.72
C GLU A 58 -3.41 11.04 -17.60
N THR A 59 -4.19 9.97 -17.69
CA THR A 59 -5.17 9.57 -16.67
C THR A 59 -4.53 9.39 -15.29
N TYR A 60 -3.25 9.02 -15.25
CA TYR A 60 -2.52 8.87 -14.00
C TYR A 60 -1.96 10.19 -13.45
N GLY A 61 -1.89 11.25 -14.23
CA GLY A 61 -1.30 12.53 -13.84
C GLY A 61 -1.77 13.08 -12.50
N PRO A 62 -3.08 13.21 -12.24
CA PRO A 62 -3.60 13.67 -10.95
C PRO A 62 -3.18 12.79 -9.77
N THR A 63 -3.11 11.47 -9.97
CA THR A 63 -2.66 10.52 -8.95
C THR A 63 -1.15 10.65 -8.69
N ALA A 64 -0.34 10.87 -9.73
CA ALA A 64 1.09 11.06 -9.59
C ALA A 64 1.43 12.26 -8.68
N ILE A 65 0.68 13.36 -8.80
CA ILE A 65 0.83 14.53 -7.92
C ILE A 65 0.57 14.14 -6.46
N VAL A 66 -0.50 13.41 -6.18
CA VAL A 66 -0.84 12.97 -4.83
C VAL A 66 0.23 12.03 -4.26
N VAL A 67 0.82 11.16 -5.08
CA VAL A 67 1.93 10.26 -4.68
C VAL A 67 3.18 11.07 -4.30
N ILE A 68 3.56 12.08 -5.09
CA ILE A 68 4.70 12.96 -4.79
C ILE A 68 4.47 13.69 -3.46
N PHE A 69 3.30 14.30 -3.27
CA PHE A 69 2.98 15.05 -2.05
C PHE A 69 2.87 14.15 -0.82
N GLY A 70 2.37 12.93 -0.97
CA GLY A 70 2.35 11.94 0.13
C GLY A 70 3.76 11.53 0.57
N SER A 71 4.68 11.36 -0.39
CA SER A 71 6.09 11.07 -0.10
C SER A 71 6.80 12.28 0.52
N TRP A 72 6.58 13.48 -0.01
CA TRP A 72 7.08 14.72 0.57
C TRP A 72 6.63 14.90 2.02
N PHE A 73 5.33 14.71 2.29
CA PHE A 73 4.80 14.77 3.65
C PHE A 73 5.46 13.74 4.57
N GLY A 74 5.66 12.50 4.10
CA GLY A 74 6.38 11.47 4.84
C GLY A 74 7.81 11.91 5.22
N ARG A 75 8.55 12.50 4.27
CA ARG A 75 9.89 13.06 4.52
C ARG A 75 9.83 14.19 5.54
N MET A 76 8.86 15.08 5.46
CA MET A 76 8.70 16.18 6.42
C MET A 76 8.44 15.69 7.86
N LEU A 77 7.63 14.63 8.05
CA LEU A 77 7.42 14.04 9.39
C LEU A 77 8.71 13.48 10.00
N VAL A 78 9.59 12.95 9.16
CA VAL A 78 10.90 12.42 9.60
C VAL A 78 11.87 13.55 9.89
N GLU A 79 12.07 14.51 8.97
CA GLU A 79 13.04 15.59 9.10
C GLU A 79 12.69 16.57 10.23
N THR A 80 11.40 16.76 10.48
CA THR A 80 10.96 17.56 11.62
C THR A 80 11.10 16.84 12.97
N GLY A 81 11.25 15.50 12.95
CA GLY A 81 11.40 14.66 14.14
C GLY A 81 10.09 14.13 14.71
N ILE A 82 8.94 14.45 14.09
CA ILE A 82 7.61 14.03 14.58
C ILE A 82 7.52 12.50 14.61
N ALA A 83 7.90 11.81 13.52
CA ALA A 83 7.82 10.36 13.44
C ALA A 83 8.70 9.68 14.50
N GLY A 84 9.95 10.13 14.65
CA GLY A 84 10.88 9.58 15.67
C GLY A 84 10.38 9.81 17.10
N SER A 85 9.84 11.00 17.39
CA SER A 85 9.31 11.32 18.70
C SER A 85 8.06 10.49 19.06
N LEU A 86 7.18 10.22 18.09
CA LEU A 86 6.03 9.33 18.27
C LEU A 86 6.45 7.90 18.62
N ILE A 87 7.43 7.34 17.89
CA ILE A 87 7.95 5.99 18.16
C ILE A 87 8.59 5.93 19.54
N ARG A 88 9.42 6.92 19.88
CA ARG A 88 10.04 7.00 21.20
C ARG A 88 8.99 7.06 22.32
N ARG A 89 7.95 7.86 22.16
CA ARG A 89 6.85 7.95 23.13
C ARG A 89 6.14 6.61 23.31
N ALA A 90 5.93 5.86 22.23
CA ALA A 90 5.36 4.51 22.31
C ALA A 90 6.25 3.57 23.15
N VAL A 91 7.57 3.64 22.98
CA VAL A 91 8.52 2.85 23.76
C VAL A 91 8.55 3.25 25.24
N GLU A 92 8.56 4.54 25.52
CA GLU A 92 8.51 5.06 26.90
C GLU A 92 7.23 4.61 27.64
N LEU A 93 6.09 4.61 26.94
CA LEU A 93 4.82 4.14 27.50
C LEU A 93 4.76 2.62 27.70
N GLY A 94 5.40 1.85 26.80
CA GLY A 94 5.43 0.40 26.88
C GLY A 94 6.41 -0.14 27.94
N GLY A 95 7.46 0.65 28.24
CA GLY A 95 8.52 0.29 29.20
C GLY A 95 9.18 -1.03 28.84
N ASP A 96 9.49 -1.85 29.85
CA ASP A 96 10.20 -3.14 29.69
C ASP A 96 9.30 -4.29 29.19
N LYS A 97 8.01 -4.02 28.98
CA LYS A 97 7.04 -5.06 28.57
C LYS A 97 7.09 -5.24 27.04
N GLN A 98 7.89 -6.20 26.59
CA GLN A 98 8.14 -6.50 25.18
C GLN A 98 6.86 -6.52 24.31
N LEU A 99 5.81 -7.24 24.73
CA LEU A 99 4.55 -7.32 23.98
C LEU A 99 3.86 -5.96 23.88
N ILE A 100 3.73 -5.23 25.00
CA ILE A 100 3.03 -3.95 25.03
C ILE A 100 3.78 -2.92 24.20
N THR A 101 5.09 -2.83 24.37
CA THR A 101 5.94 -1.91 23.60
C THR A 101 5.85 -2.19 22.11
N THR A 102 5.87 -3.47 21.70
CA THR A 102 5.73 -3.83 20.28
C THR A 102 4.36 -3.47 19.75
N ILE A 103 3.27 -3.70 20.49
CA ILE A 103 1.92 -3.27 20.08
C ILE A 103 1.87 -1.76 19.92
N LEU A 104 2.40 -0.99 20.86
CA LEU A 104 2.39 0.49 20.77
C LEU A 104 3.20 1.00 19.57
N VAL A 105 4.36 0.42 19.28
CA VAL A 105 5.14 0.76 18.08
C VAL A 105 4.37 0.42 16.80
N CYS A 106 3.67 -0.73 16.75
CA CYS A 106 2.81 -1.08 15.63
C CYS A 106 1.65 -0.09 15.44
N LEU A 107 0.98 0.32 16.53
CA LEU A 107 -0.10 1.30 16.49
C LEU A 107 0.40 2.66 15.99
N VAL A 108 1.54 3.12 16.49
CA VAL A 108 2.16 4.39 16.05
C VAL A 108 2.59 4.30 14.59
N THR A 109 3.18 3.20 14.17
CA THR A 109 3.53 2.97 12.76
C THR A 109 2.27 3.04 11.89
N THR A 110 1.21 2.32 12.25
CA THR A 110 -0.07 2.40 11.54
C THR A 110 -0.58 3.84 11.48
N PHE A 111 -0.60 4.54 12.61
CA PHE A 111 -1.06 5.93 12.66
C PHE A 111 -0.30 6.86 11.71
N ILE A 112 1.04 6.77 11.68
CA ILE A 112 1.86 7.60 10.77
C ILE A 112 1.53 7.27 9.30
N PHE A 113 1.41 5.99 8.96
CA PHE A 113 1.18 5.56 7.57
C PHE A 113 -0.26 5.74 7.08
N THR A 114 -1.21 6.16 7.91
CA THR A 114 -2.55 6.56 7.42
C THR A 114 -2.50 7.69 6.39
N SER A 115 -1.48 8.55 6.45
CA SER A 115 -1.33 9.72 5.57
C SER A 115 -0.01 9.78 4.82
N THR A 116 1.01 9.03 5.24
CA THR A 116 2.32 8.99 4.56
C THR A 116 2.36 7.85 3.54
N PHE A 117 3.20 8.03 2.53
CA PHE A 117 3.37 7.03 1.47
C PHE A 117 4.80 7.07 0.94
N GLY A 118 5.29 5.93 0.43
CA GLY A 118 6.56 5.85 -0.26
C GLY A 118 7.65 5.11 0.51
N VAL A 119 8.61 4.58 -0.24
CA VAL A 119 9.72 3.75 0.27
C VAL A 119 10.60 4.54 1.23
N GLY A 120 10.86 5.81 0.93
CA GLY A 120 11.70 6.66 1.76
C GLY A 120 11.12 6.91 3.15
N ALA A 121 9.79 7.11 3.26
CA ALA A 121 9.12 7.24 4.55
C ALA A 121 9.24 5.93 5.35
N VAL A 122 9.06 4.76 4.68
CA VAL A 122 9.20 3.46 5.34
C VAL A 122 10.62 3.24 5.84
N ILE A 123 11.64 3.53 5.01
CA ILE A 123 13.05 3.42 5.42
C ILE A 123 13.34 4.31 6.62
N ALA A 124 12.97 5.58 6.54
CA ALA A 124 13.28 6.55 7.55
C ALA A 124 12.60 6.27 8.91
N ILE A 125 11.40 5.68 8.90
CA ILE A 125 10.70 5.24 10.11
C ILE A 125 11.25 3.88 10.58
N GLY A 126 11.54 2.98 9.64
CA GLY A 126 12.02 1.64 9.93
C GLY A 126 13.41 1.61 10.57
N VAL A 127 14.33 2.52 10.20
CA VAL A 127 15.65 2.66 10.84
C VAL A 127 15.55 3.09 12.31
N ILE A 128 14.41 3.60 12.74
CA ILE A 128 14.12 3.91 14.15
C ILE A 128 13.36 2.74 14.79
N ALA A 129 12.26 2.30 14.19
CA ALA A 129 11.34 1.32 14.77
C ALA A 129 11.97 -0.07 14.92
N LEU A 130 12.65 -0.58 13.87
CA LEU A 130 13.20 -1.94 13.89
C LEU A 130 14.31 -2.12 14.93
N PRO A 131 15.35 -1.25 15.01
CA PRO A 131 16.36 -1.36 16.07
C PRO A 131 15.77 -1.29 17.48
N VAL A 132 14.75 -0.45 17.68
CA VAL A 132 14.05 -0.36 18.98
C VAL A 132 13.38 -1.68 19.31
N LEU A 133 12.63 -2.29 18.39
CA LEU A 133 12.00 -3.59 18.62
C LEU A 133 13.03 -4.69 18.90
N LEU A 134 14.14 -4.70 18.17
CA LEU A 134 15.22 -5.66 18.39
C LEU A 134 15.90 -5.45 19.75
N SER A 135 16.09 -4.19 20.17
CA SER A 135 16.74 -3.87 21.45
C SER A 135 15.94 -4.30 22.69
N ILE A 136 14.62 -4.35 22.59
CA ILE A 136 13.74 -4.87 23.65
C ILE A 136 13.56 -6.41 23.57
N GLY A 137 14.35 -7.09 22.71
CA GLY A 137 14.39 -8.55 22.61
C GLY A 137 13.37 -9.18 21.66
N VAL A 138 12.66 -8.38 20.82
CA VAL A 138 11.81 -8.93 19.76
C VAL A 138 12.71 -9.47 18.66
N SER A 139 12.55 -10.74 18.27
CA SER A 139 13.33 -11.30 17.18
C SER A 139 12.95 -10.65 15.84
N GLU A 140 13.93 -10.58 14.91
CA GLU A 140 13.72 -10.06 13.54
C GLU A 140 12.57 -10.77 12.81
N LYS A 141 12.38 -12.07 13.09
CA LYS A 141 11.28 -12.89 12.52
C LYS A 141 9.89 -12.38 12.88
N VAL A 142 9.75 -11.70 14.01
CA VAL A 142 8.50 -11.11 14.49
C VAL A 142 8.46 -9.62 14.24
N ALA A 143 9.56 -8.90 14.47
CA ALA A 143 9.64 -7.45 14.30
C ALA A 143 9.35 -6.99 12.87
N VAL A 144 9.94 -7.68 11.87
CA VAL A 144 9.77 -7.28 10.45
C VAL A 144 8.32 -7.50 9.98
N PRO A 145 7.70 -8.70 10.12
CA PRO A 145 6.29 -8.86 9.77
C PRO A 145 5.36 -7.91 10.54
N ALA A 146 5.58 -7.67 11.83
CA ALA A 146 4.79 -6.75 12.61
C ALA A 146 4.85 -5.31 12.05
N PHE A 147 6.06 -4.84 11.72
CA PHE A 147 6.27 -3.52 11.12
C PHE A 147 5.60 -3.41 9.75
N THR A 148 5.81 -4.37 8.85
CA THR A 148 5.26 -4.33 7.49
C THR A 148 3.74 -4.50 7.45
N MET A 149 3.17 -5.34 8.32
CA MET A 149 1.72 -5.48 8.48
C MET A 149 1.07 -4.22 9.08
N SER A 150 1.78 -3.51 9.97
CA SER A 150 1.30 -2.23 10.50
C SER A 150 1.21 -1.15 9.42
N ILE A 151 2.16 -1.11 8.49
CA ILE A 151 2.07 -0.28 7.29
C ILE A 151 0.85 -0.68 6.46
N GLY A 152 0.69 -1.99 6.20
CA GLY A 152 -0.47 -2.50 5.47
C GLY A 152 -1.80 -2.11 6.11
N ALA A 153 -1.94 -2.26 7.44
CA ALA A 153 -3.16 -1.86 8.15
C ALA A 153 -3.55 -0.39 7.90
N ALA A 154 -2.58 0.51 7.91
CA ALA A 154 -2.79 1.93 7.65
C ALA A 154 -3.31 2.21 6.24
N MET A 155 -2.93 1.39 5.27
CA MET A 155 -3.24 1.62 3.85
C MET A 155 -4.73 1.54 3.54
N TYR A 156 -5.55 0.95 4.39
CA TYR A 156 -7.01 0.92 4.20
C TYR A 156 -7.66 2.30 4.21
N ILE A 157 -7.08 3.26 4.93
CA ILE A 157 -7.55 4.66 5.00
C ILE A 157 -6.55 5.65 4.39
N ASN A 158 -5.52 5.16 3.70
CA ASN A 158 -4.53 6.00 3.07
C ASN A 158 -5.04 6.56 1.73
N GLN A 159 -5.18 7.88 1.63
CA GLN A 159 -5.70 8.55 0.43
C GLN A 159 -4.80 8.38 -0.79
N VAL A 160 -3.48 8.31 -0.60
CA VAL A 160 -2.52 8.14 -1.70
C VAL A 160 -2.72 6.79 -2.37
N LEU A 161 -2.89 5.73 -1.57
CA LEU A 161 -3.17 4.40 -2.09
C LEU A 161 -4.57 4.33 -2.72
N PHE A 162 -5.58 4.91 -2.07
CA PHE A 162 -6.92 4.96 -2.63
C PHE A 162 -6.93 5.56 -4.04
N LYS A 163 -6.25 6.70 -4.23
CA LYS A 163 -6.13 7.35 -5.55
C LYS A 163 -5.44 6.47 -6.59
N GLN A 164 -4.49 5.63 -6.19
CA GLN A 164 -3.80 4.71 -7.10
C GLN A 164 -4.69 3.54 -7.57
N ILE A 165 -5.65 3.11 -6.77
CA ILE A 165 -6.52 1.98 -7.12
C ILE A 165 -7.80 2.44 -7.80
N ILE A 166 -8.39 3.58 -7.34
CA ILE A 166 -9.64 4.09 -7.93
C ILE A 166 -9.49 4.47 -9.40
N MET A 167 -8.28 4.73 -9.88
CA MET A 167 -8.02 5.03 -11.30
C MET A 167 -8.42 3.90 -12.26
N PHE A 168 -8.52 2.66 -11.79
CA PHE A 168 -9.01 1.53 -12.60
C PHE A 168 -10.52 1.50 -12.75
N PHE A 169 -11.23 2.31 -11.98
CA PHE A 169 -12.68 2.35 -11.92
C PHE A 169 -13.21 3.59 -12.67
N PRO A 170 -14.50 3.59 -13.09
CA PRO A 170 -15.10 4.77 -13.66
C PRO A 170 -14.95 5.99 -12.74
N PRO A 171 -14.75 7.19 -13.29
CA PRO A 171 -14.67 8.41 -12.50
C PRO A 171 -15.86 8.54 -11.54
N ASP A 172 -15.59 9.00 -10.32
CA ASP A 172 -16.57 9.25 -9.25
C ASP A 172 -17.44 8.06 -8.85
N SER A 173 -17.06 6.84 -9.26
CA SER A 173 -17.82 5.61 -8.94
C SER A 173 -17.78 5.22 -7.47
N VAL A 174 -16.72 5.58 -6.74
CA VAL A 174 -16.57 5.37 -5.29
C VAL A 174 -15.86 6.58 -4.68
N ALA A 175 -16.51 7.22 -3.71
CA ALA A 175 -15.90 8.30 -2.94
C ALA A 175 -15.05 7.74 -1.79
N PHE A 176 -13.95 8.45 -1.44
CA PHE A 176 -13.10 8.08 -0.30
C PHE A 176 -13.83 8.16 1.04
N ASN A 177 -14.71 9.14 1.20
CA ASN A 177 -15.52 9.34 2.40
C ASN A 177 -16.78 8.43 2.41
N GLY A 178 -17.54 8.49 3.50
CA GLY A 178 -18.77 7.71 3.65
C GLY A 178 -18.53 6.20 3.80
N PRO A 179 -19.26 5.35 3.07
CA PRO A 179 -19.23 3.89 3.26
C PRO A 179 -17.82 3.28 3.06
N TYR A 180 -17.03 3.77 2.08
CA TYR A 180 -15.67 3.28 1.87
C TYR A 180 -14.77 3.60 3.07
N PHE A 181 -14.85 4.81 3.64
CA PHE A 181 -14.05 5.17 4.81
C PHE A 181 -14.41 4.32 6.03
N THR A 182 -15.72 4.07 6.24
CA THR A 182 -16.19 3.16 7.31
C THR A 182 -15.62 1.74 7.13
N PHE A 183 -15.66 1.22 5.90
CA PHE A 183 -14.99 -0.04 5.55
C PHE A 183 -13.50 0.01 5.88
N GLY A 184 -12.81 1.06 5.43
CA GLY A 184 -11.37 1.22 5.63
C GLY A 184 -10.97 1.23 7.10
N VAL A 185 -11.70 1.99 7.94
CA VAL A 185 -11.46 2.04 9.40
C VAL A 185 -11.71 0.67 10.05
N THR A 186 -12.79 -0.02 9.67
CA THR A 186 -13.11 -1.35 10.21
C THR A 186 -12.08 -2.39 9.76
N ALA A 187 -11.68 -2.37 8.49
CA ALA A 187 -10.66 -3.27 7.96
C ALA A 187 -9.27 -3.00 8.59
N MET A 188 -8.93 -1.74 8.84
CA MET A 188 -7.72 -1.37 9.59
C MET A 188 -7.78 -1.93 11.03
N ALA A 189 -8.90 -1.77 11.71
CA ALA A 189 -9.09 -2.29 13.07
C ALA A 189 -8.97 -3.83 13.11
N ILE A 190 -9.60 -4.55 12.18
CA ILE A 190 -9.43 -6.00 12.04
C ILE A 190 -7.96 -6.35 11.81
N SER A 191 -7.27 -5.64 10.93
CA SER A 191 -5.84 -5.86 10.66
C SER A 191 -4.99 -5.67 11.91
N LEU A 192 -5.25 -4.63 12.70
CA LEU A 192 -4.57 -4.39 13.98
C LEU A 192 -4.83 -5.49 15.01
N VAL A 193 -6.07 -5.97 15.11
CA VAL A 193 -6.41 -7.11 15.98
C VAL A 193 -5.62 -8.35 15.57
N VAL A 194 -5.53 -8.65 14.28
CA VAL A 194 -4.74 -9.80 13.78
C VAL A 194 -3.25 -9.61 14.07
N ILE A 195 -2.71 -8.40 13.94
CA ILE A 195 -1.31 -8.11 14.34
C ILE A 195 -1.10 -8.36 15.83
N ILE A 196 -2.01 -7.90 16.68
CA ILE A 196 -1.95 -8.13 18.14
C ILE A 196 -1.99 -9.61 18.46
N LEU A 197 -2.86 -10.39 17.80
CA LEU A 197 -2.93 -11.85 17.96
C LEU A 197 -1.63 -12.52 17.50
N MET A 198 -1.05 -12.08 16.37
CA MET A 198 0.27 -12.56 15.90
C MET A 198 1.36 -12.30 16.95
N LEU A 199 1.40 -11.09 17.51
CA LEU A 199 2.38 -10.71 18.52
C LEU A 199 2.18 -11.52 19.80
N PHE A 200 0.96 -11.65 20.28
CA PHE A 200 0.65 -12.46 21.45
C PHE A 200 1.09 -13.91 21.26
N PHE A 201 0.77 -14.50 20.11
CA PHE A 201 1.15 -15.89 19.81
C PHE A 201 2.67 -16.09 19.75
N ASN A 202 3.40 -15.16 19.13
CA ASN A 202 4.84 -15.32 18.95
C ASN A 202 5.66 -14.86 20.15
N LEU A 203 5.23 -13.85 20.91
CA LEU A 203 5.99 -13.30 22.02
C LEU A 203 5.60 -13.91 23.38
N SER A 204 4.31 -14.25 23.58
CA SER A 204 3.86 -14.79 24.88
C SER A 204 3.83 -16.31 24.92
N LEU A 205 3.46 -16.97 23.80
CA LEU A 205 3.29 -18.43 23.80
C LEU A 205 4.53 -19.19 23.30
N ARG A 206 5.30 -18.61 22.37
CA ARG A 206 6.44 -19.30 21.74
C ARG A 206 7.82 -18.94 22.27
N GLN A 207 7.99 -17.80 22.95
CA GLN A 207 9.29 -17.40 23.49
C GLN A 207 9.24 -17.26 25.00
N PRO A 208 10.08 -18.02 25.75
CA PRO A 208 10.37 -17.67 27.13
C PRO A 208 11.13 -16.33 27.15
N VAL A 209 10.70 -15.40 27.98
CA VAL A 209 11.28 -14.09 28.18
C VAL A 209 12.79 -14.23 28.45
N LYS A 210 13.63 -13.96 27.46
CA LYS A 210 15.06 -13.78 27.68
C LYS A 210 15.25 -12.28 27.93
N ASN A 211 15.44 -11.93 29.20
CA ASN A 211 15.85 -10.58 29.60
C ASN A 211 17.29 -10.35 29.11
N TRP A 212 17.44 -9.76 27.94
CA TRP A 212 18.69 -9.20 27.48
C TRP A 212 18.61 -7.70 27.67
N ALA A 213 19.42 -7.15 28.58
CA ALA A 213 19.71 -5.73 28.61
C ALA A 213 20.58 -5.39 27.40
N ALA A 214 20.00 -5.29 26.23
CA ALA A 214 20.67 -4.72 25.08
C ALA A 214 20.63 -3.20 25.25
N THR A 215 21.79 -2.57 25.24
CA THR A 215 21.92 -1.11 25.21
C THR A 215 21.22 -0.64 23.94
N ALA A 216 20.04 -0.05 24.06
CA ALA A 216 19.33 0.51 22.92
C ALA A 216 20.25 1.51 22.21
N PRO A 217 20.39 1.43 20.88
CA PRO A 217 21.14 2.46 20.13
C PRO A 217 20.57 3.82 20.53
N GLN A 218 21.42 4.74 20.94
CA GLN A 218 20.99 6.12 21.20
C GLN A 218 20.62 6.77 19.87
N VAL A 219 19.37 6.60 19.48
CA VAL A 219 18.80 7.37 18.38
C VAL A 219 18.65 8.79 18.91
N ASN A 220 19.40 9.74 18.34
CA ASN A 220 19.24 11.16 18.61
C ASN A 220 17.86 11.61 18.14
N VAL A 221 16.85 11.39 18.96
CA VAL A 221 15.46 11.78 18.65
C VAL A 221 15.26 13.21 19.14
N VAL A 222 14.96 14.09 18.19
CA VAL A 222 14.59 15.47 18.49
C VAL A 222 13.26 15.47 19.25
N HIS A 223 13.22 16.07 20.43
CA HIS A 223 11.97 16.29 21.14
C HIS A 223 11.12 17.34 20.40
N VAL A 224 9.89 16.99 20.11
CA VAL A 224 8.92 17.87 19.48
C VAL A 224 7.75 18.16 20.45
N PRO A 225 7.10 19.33 20.36
CA PRO A 225 5.91 19.62 21.13
C PRO A 225 4.79 18.60 20.89
N ALA A 226 4.03 18.25 21.93
CA ALA A 226 2.97 17.24 21.84
C ALA A 226 1.89 17.57 20.80
N ILE A 227 1.64 18.84 20.51
CA ILE A 227 0.70 19.30 19.48
C ILE A 227 1.07 18.76 18.08
N SER A 228 2.36 18.53 17.82
CA SER A 228 2.81 18.00 16.51
C SER A 228 2.41 16.55 16.28
N TYR A 229 2.01 15.81 17.31
CA TYR A 229 1.57 14.42 17.18
C TYR A 229 0.24 14.25 16.43
N ILE A 230 -0.56 15.32 16.31
CA ILE A 230 -1.79 15.30 15.51
C ILE A 230 -1.51 15.40 14.01
N VAL A 231 -0.34 15.94 13.61
CA VAL A 231 -0.04 16.27 12.21
C VAL A 231 -0.18 15.08 11.25
N PRO A 232 0.23 13.83 11.59
CA PRO A 232 0.00 12.68 10.71
C PRO A 232 -1.47 12.40 10.41
N ALA A 233 -2.40 12.77 11.29
CA ALA A 233 -3.84 12.59 11.07
C ALA A 233 -4.50 13.70 10.24
N VAL A 234 -3.85 14.85 10.07
CA VAL A 234 -4.44 16.03 9.41
C VAL A 234 -4.98 15.71 8.01
N PRO A 235 -4.26 15.04 7.10
CA PRO A 235 -4.80 14.76 5.76
C PRO A 235 -6.09 13.94 5.80
N VAL A 236 -6.18 12.95 6.69
CA VAL A 236 -7.38 12.12 6.84
C VAL A 236 -8.52 12.95 7.45
N ILE A 237 -8.25 13.73 8.48
CA ILE A 237 -9.25 14.60 9.13
C ILE A 237 -9.82 15.59 8.11
N MET A 238 -8.98 16.26 7.33
CA MET A 238 -9.41 17.21 6.30
C MET A 238 -10.29 16.56 5.23
N ALA A 239 -9.96 15.34 4.82
CA ALA A 239 -10.76 14.62 3.84
C ALA A 239 -12.13 14.20 4.39
N VAL A 240 -12.16 13.67 5.61
CA VAL A 240 -13.39 13.07 6.16
C VAL A 240 -14.32 14.10 6.76
N ALA A 241 -13.80 15.03 7.57
CA ALA A 241 -14.60 16.04 8.25
C ALA A 241 -14.96 17.23 7.36
N PHE A 242 -14.09 17.60 6.43
CA PHE A 242 -14.25 18.81 5.62
C PHE A 242 -14.39 18.55 4.11
N GLY A 243 -14.28 17.28 3.66
CA GLY A 243 -14.41 16.91 2.26
C GLY A 243 -13.25 17.40 1.37
N TRP A 244 -12.08 17.73 1.95
CA TRP A 244 -10.96 18.23 1.17
C TRP A 244 -10.36 17.15 0.25
N ALA A 245 -9.94 17.58 -0.93
CA ALA A 245 -9.12 16.74 -1.79
C ALA A 245 -7.75 16.46 -1.13
N PRO A 246 -7.07 15.34 -1.49
CA PRO A 246 -5.81 14.95 -0.86
C PRO A 246 -4.71 16.01 -0.93
N LEU A 247 -4.56 16.70 -2.08
CA LEU A 247 -3.47 17.65 -2.31
C LEU A 247 -3.50 18.85 -1.34
N PRO A 248 -4.58 19.64 -1.21
CA PRO A 248 -4.63 20.73 -0.25
C PRO A 248 -4.50 20.25 1.20
N ALA A 249 -5.03 19.08 1.55
CA ALA A 249 -4.89 18.50 2.86
C ALA A 249 -3.41 18.17 3.21
N MET A 250 -2.66 17.63 2.24
CA MET A 250 -1.23 17.35 2.41
C MET A 250 -0.39 18.62 2.47
N ILE A 251 -0.69 19.65 1.67
CA ILE A 251 0.00 20.96 1.72
C ILE A 251 -0.17 21.57 3.12
N LEU A 252 -1.40 21.57 3.64
CA LEU A 252 -1.65 22.05 5.00
C LEU A 252 -0.84 21.24 6.02
N ALA A 253 -0.84 19.92 5.92
CA ALA A 253 -0.12 19.06 6.85
C ALA A 253 1.40 19.29 6.78
N ILE A 254 1.99 19.43 5.57
CA ILE A 254 3.40 19.77 5.37
C ILE A 254 3.75 21.08 6.08
N PHE A 255 2.92 22.11 5.92
CA PHE A 255 3.14 23.38 6.58
C PHE A 255 3.03 23.26 8.11
N LEU A 256 2.04 22.52 8.60
CA LEU A 256 1.85 22.27 10.03
C LEU A 256 3.02 21.50 10.67
N THR A 257 3.78 20.67 9.90
CA THR A 257 5.00 20.06 10.45
C THR A 257 5.98 21.10 10.95
N LEU A 258 6.16 22.20 10.22
CA LEU A 258 7.08 23.29 10.58
C LEU A 258 6.52 24.14 11.71
N VAL A 259 5.24 24.50 11.63
CA VAL A 259 4.57 25.33 12.64
C VAL A 259 4.58 24.65 14.01
N CYS A 260 4.08 23.39 14.06
CA CYS A 260 3.93 22.65 15.31
C CYS A 260 5.26 22.23 15.94
N THR A 261 6.35 22.13 15.14
CA THR A 261 7.69 21.82 15.65
C THR A 261 8.55 23.05 15.92
N GLY A 262 8.03 24.27 15.67
CA GLY A 262 8.77 25.52 15.83
C GLY A 262 9.89 25.73 14.82
N LYS A 263 9.89 24.98 13.70
CA LYS A 263 10.93 25.03 12.67
C LYS A 263 10.59 25.95 11.49
N LEU A 264 9.54 26.76 11.62
CA LEU A 264 9.16 27.72 10.58
C LEU A 264 10.16 28.88 10.48
N LEU A 265 10.80 29.24 11.56
CA LEU A 265 11.79 30.32 11.61
C LEU A 265 13.18 29.80 12.06
N PRO A 266 14.28 30.31 11.49
CA PRO A 266 14.32 31.28 10.40
C PRO A 266 13.86 30.69 9.07
N TRP A 267 13.14 31.47 8.25
CA TRP A 267 12.53 31.02 7.00
C TRP A 267 13.48 30.34 6.01
N ASN A 268 14.72 30.82 5.92
CA ASN A 268 15.72 30.21 5.02
C ASN A 268 15.98 28.73 5.37
N ASN A 269 16.00 28.36 6.66
CA ASN A 269 16.19 26.98 7.09
C ASN A 269 14.93 26.14 6.80
N ALA A 270 13.75 26.70 7.04
CA ALA A 270 12.48 26.06 6.71
C ALA A 270 12.36 25.78 5.20
N GLN A 271 12.71 26.77 4.37
CA GLN A 271 12.72 26.65 2.93
C GLN A 271 13.71 25.57 2.44
N ALA A 272 14.93 25.56 2.99
CA ALA A 272 15.92 24.54 2.67
C ALA A 272 15.45 23.13 3.04
N MET A 273 14.78 22.95 4.19
CA MET A 273 14.18 21.69 4.63
C MET A 273 13.05 21.27 3.69
N LEU A 274 12.12 22.18 3.36
CA LEU A 274 11.02 21.89 2.42
C LEU A 274 11.53 21.42 1.05
N LEU A 275 12.52 22.12 0.48
CA LEU A 275 13.07 21.79 -0.83
C LEU A 275 13.83 20.48 -0.82
N ARG A 276 14.62 20.21 0.22
CA ARG A 276 15.33 18.92 0.38
C ARG A 276 14.31 17.78 0.51
N ALA A 277 13.35 17.90 1.41
CA ALA A 277 12.32 16.88 1.60
C ALA A 277 11.47 16.64 0.34
N LEU A 278 11.17 17.67 -0.46
CA LEU A 278 10.49 17.54 -1.74
C LEU A 278 11.35 16.78 -2.75
N LYS A 279 12.62 17.16 -2.89
CA LYS A 279 13.57 16.51 -3.81
C LYS A 279 13.72 15.02 -3.45
N ASP A 280 14.00 14.74 -2.20
CA ASP A 280 14.21 13.37 -1.73
C ASP A 280 12.91 12.54 -1.80
N GLY A 281 11.77 13.13 -1.40
CA GLY A 281 10.46 12.47 -1.50
C GLY A 281 10.07 12.16 -2.95
N THR A 282 10.37 13.04 -3.89
CA THR A 282 10.13 12.77 -5.33
C THR A 282 11.06 11.67 -5.84
N ALA A 283 12.33 11.68 -5.46
CA ALA A 283 13.28 10.63 -5.82
C ALA A 283 12.86 9.25 -5.29
N ASP A 284 12.33 9.17 -4.08
CA ASP A 284 11.84 7.94 -3.48
C ASP A 284 10.73 7.25 -4.29
N VAL A 285 9.92 8.02 -5.00
CA VAL A 285 8.77 7.51 -5.76
C VAL A 285 8.95 7.55 -7.27
N ALA A 286 10.09 8.02 -7.78
CA ALA A 286 10.31 8.23 -9.21
C ALA A 286 10.12 6.94 -10.04
N LEU A 287 10.70 5.81 -9.61
CA LEU A 287 10.53 4.51 -10.29
C LEU A 287 9.08 3.99 -10.17
N LEU A 288 8.44 4.23 -9.03
CA LEU A 288 7.03 3.90 -8.84
C LEU A 288 6.15 4.68 -9.82
N LEU A 289 6.38 5.98 -9.98
CA LEU A 289 5.65 6.81 -10.94
C LEU A 289 5.80 6.30 -12.38
N GLY A 290 7.03 5.99 -12.81
CA GLY A 290 7.27 5.39 -14.13
C GLY A 290 6.49 4.09 -14.34
N MET A 291 6.47 3.22 -13.34
CA MET A 291 5.70 1.97 -13.37
C MET A 291 4.19 2.26 -13.45
N LEU A 292 3.68 3.22 -12.69
CA LEU A 292 2.25 3.51 -12.63
C LEU A 292 1.73 4.18 -13.91
N PHE A 293 2.56 4.97 -14.60
CA PHE A 293 2.21 5.48 -15.94
C PHE A 293 2.03 4.34 -16.95
N THR A 294 2.97 3.40 -17.01
CA THR A 294 2.86 2.25 -17.92
C THR A 294 1.76 1.27 -17.50
N LEU A 295 1.49 1.15 -16.20
CA LEU A 295 0.36 0.42 -15.65
C LEU A 295 -0.98 1.02 -16.13
N ALA A 296 -1.11 2.35 -16.14
CA ALA A 296 -2.30 3.03 -16.63
C ALA A 296 -2.53 2.79 -18.14
N MET A 297 -1.45 2.81 -18.93
CA MET A 297 -1.50 2.42 -20.35
C MET A 297 -2.01 0.98 -20.52
N PHE A 298 -1.48 0.04 -19.70
CA PHE A 298 -1.92 -1.35 -19.71
C PHE A 298 -3.39 -1.51 -19.28
N GLY A 299 -3.83 -0.76 -18.26
CA GLY A 299 -5.23 -0.67 -17.85
C GLY A 299 -6.15 -0.17 -18.97
N ALA A 300 -5.72 0.85 -19.72
CA ALA A 300 -6.44 1.37 -20.88
C ALA A 300 -6.56 0.31 -21.99
N ALA A 301 -5.48 -0.42 -22.29
CA ALA A 301 -5.51 -1.54 -23.23
C ALA A 301 -6.47 -2.64 -22.78
N ALA A 302 -6.40 -3.03 -21.48
CA ALA A 302 -7.30 -4.01 -20.89
C ALA A 302 -8.78 -3.62 -21.01
N GLY A 303 -9.10 -2.35 -20.81
CA GLY A 303 -10.46 -1.82 -21.02
C GLY A 303 -10.96 -1.99 -22.46
N LYS A 304 -10.08 -1.82 -23.48
CA LYS A 304 -10.45 -2.00 -24.89
C LYS A 304 -10.75 -3.48 -25.25
N VAL A 305 -10.09 -4.43 -24.60
CA VAL A 305 -10.26 -5.87 -24.88
C VAL A 305 -11.18 -6.59 -23.87
N ALA A 306 -11.72 -5.87 -22.88
CA ALA A 306 -12.56 -6.46 -21.84
C ALA A 306 -13.80 -7.21 -22.37
N GLY A 307 -14.36 -6.76 -23.50
CA GLY A 307 -15.48 -7.43 -24.17
C GLY A 307 -15.16 -8.84 -24.60
N VAL A 308 -13.94 -9.09 -25.11
CA VAL A 308 -13.46 -10.40 -25.53
C VAL A 308 -13.37 -11.35 -24.32
N PHE A 309 -12.83 -10.87 -23.20
CA PHE A 309 -12.78 -11.64 -21.96
C PHE A 309 -14.17 -11.93 -21.41
N LYS A 310 -15.10 -10.98 -21.47
CA LYS A 310 -16.48 -11.18 -20.99
C LYS A 310 -17.21 -12.28 -21.74
N ALA A 311 -17.03 -12.37 -23.07
CA ALA A 311 -17.67 -13.38 -23.88
C ALA A 311 -17.21 -14.81 -23.53
N VAL A 312 -15.91 -14.99 -23.22
CA VAL A 312 -15.32 -16.32 -22.99
C VAL A 312 -15.26 -16.66 -21.50
N LEU A 313 -14.83 -15.73 -20.64
CA LEU A 313 -14.63 -16.00 -19.21
C LEU A 313 -15.87 -15.64 -18.36
N GLY A 314 -16.75 -14.78 -18.85
CA GLY A 314 -17.94 -14.35 -18.09
C GLY A 314 -18.76 -15.47 -17.50
N PRO A 315 -19.06 -16.58 -18.25
CA PRO A 315 -19.81 -17.72 -17.74
C PRO A 315 -19.13 -18.47 -16.59
N PHE A 316 -17.81 -18.36 -16.44
CA PHE A 316 -17.03 -19.03 -15.41
C PHE A 316 -16.81 -18.18 -14.15
N ILE A 317 -17.05 -16.87 -14.22
CA ILE A 317 -16.90 -15.99 -13.07
C ILE A 317 -18.18 -16.00 -12.25
N PRO A 318 -18.13 -16.37 -10.96
CA PRO A 318 -19.30 -16.38 -10.09
C PRO A 318 -19.89 -14.96 -9.98
N THR A 319 -21.20 -14.85 -10.12
CA THR A 319 -21.92 -13.57 -9.94
C THR A 319 -22.33 -13.33 -8.48
N ASN A 320 -22.25 -14.36 -7.63
CA ASN A 320 -22.56 -14.23 -6.22
C ASN A 320 -21.40 -13.50 -5.48
N PRO A 321 -21.67 -12.37 -4.79
CA PRO A 321 -20.67 -11.61 -4.06
C PRO A 321 -19.90 -12.42 -3.00
N TRP A 322 -20.55 -13.33 -2.29
CA TRP A 322 -19.90 -14.17 -1.29
C TRP A 322 -18.92 -15.16 -1.92
N THR A 323 -19.29 -15.75 -3.05
CA THR A 323 -18.41 -16.69 -3.75
C THR A 323 -17.14 -15.99 -4.23
N ILE A 324 -17.26 -14.78 -4.82
CA ILE A 324 -16.09 -14.04 -5.28
C ILE A 324 -15.21 -13.60 -4.10
N ALA A 325 -15.78 -13.19 -2.96
CA ALA A 325 -15.01 -12.86 -1.77
C ALA A 325 -14.23 -14.07 -1.22
N ILE A 326 -14.86 -15.25 -1.20
CA ILE A 326 -14.18 -16.50 -0.81
C ILE A 326 -13.03 -16.82 -1.76
N ILE A 327 -13.24 -16.66 -3.07
CA ILE A 327 -12.18 -16.85 -4.07
C ILE A 327 -11.01 -15.89 -3.81
N PHE A 328 -11.28 -14.60 -3.62
CA PHE A 328 -10.23 -13.62 -3.30
C PHE A 328 -9.55 -13.93 -1.96
N GLY A 329 -10.32 -14.38 -0.96
CA GLY A 329 -9.78 -14.80 0.32
C GLY A 329 -8.86 -16.01 0.21
N VAL A 330 -9.32 -17.10 -0.44
CA VAL A 330 -8.56 -18.35 -0.59
C VAL A 330 -7.33 -18.16 -1.48
N LEU A 331 -7.47 -17.42 -2.58
CA LEU A 331 -6.40 -17.17 -3.54
C LEU A 331 -5.49 -15.98 -3.15
N ALA A 332 -5.67 -15.39 -1.97
CA ALA A 332 -4.87 -14.25 -1.51
C ALA A 332 -3.35 -14.42 -1.66
N PRO A 333 -2.74 -15.61 -1.43
CA PRO A 333 -1.31 -15.81 -1.68
C PRO A 333 -0.85 -15.50 -3.11
N LEU A 334 -1.75 -15.52 -4.10
CA LEU A 334 -1.46 -15.06 -5.47
C LEU A 334 -1.22 -13.54 -5.56
N GLY A 335 -1.42 -12.78 -4.47
CA GLY A 335 -0.97 -11.39 -4.35
C GLY A 335 0.53 -11.25 -4.09
N LEU A 336 1.24 -12.32 -3.71
CA LEU A 336 2.69 -12.30 -3.53
C LEU A 336 3.42 -12.28 -4.88
N PHE A 337 4.69 -11.84 -4.85
CA PHE A 337 5.60 -11.84 -6.00
C PHE A 337 5.05 -11.12 -7.25
N ARG A 338 4.33 -9.99 -7.04
CA ARG A 338 3.71 -9.21 -8.12
C ARG A 338 2.62 -9.97 -8.88
N GLY A 339 2.01 -10.93 -8.23
CA GLY A 339 1.04 -11.84 -8.84
C GLY A 339 -0.33 -11.23 -9.18
N PRO A 340 -1.28 -12.07 -9.62
CA PRO A 340 -2.57 -11.65 -10.20
C PRO A 340 -3.54 -10.97 -9.22
N LEU A 341 -3.28 -10.97 -7.92
CA LEU A 341 -4.08 -10.27 -6.92
C LEU A 341 -3.35 -9.07 -6.29
N MET A 342 -2.24 -8.64 -6.88
CA MET A 342 -1.53 -7.43 -6.48
C MET A 342 -1.74 -6.31 -7.51
N ALA A 343 -2.38 -5.22 -7.14
CA ALA A 343 -2.68 -4.12 -8.06
C ALA A 343 -1.44 -3.51 -8.73
N TRP A 344 -0.29 -3.51 -8.07
CA TRP A 344 1.00 -3.06 -8.62
C TRP A 344 1.82 -4.19 -9.26
N GLY A 345 1.15 -5.22 -9.69
CA GLY A 345 1.69 -6.36 -10.41
C GLY A 345 0.74 -6.78 -11.51
N ALA A 346 0.69 -8.07 -11.82
CA ALA A 346 -0.24 -8.61 -12.81
C ALA A 346 -1.71 -8.40 -12.41
N GLY A 347 -2.00 -8.17 -11.14
CA GLY A 347 -3.35 -7.86 -10.65
C GLY A 347 -3.99 -6.61 -11.23
N SER A 348 -3.21 -5.68 -11.78
CA SER A 348 -3.74 -4.55 -12.55
C SER A 348 -4.60 -5.00 -13.72
N ALA A 349 -4.16 -6.02 -14.47
CA ALA A 349 -4.95 -6.60 -15.54
C ALA A 349 -6.20 -7.31 -15.00
N THR A 350 -6.07 -8.05 -13.90
CA THR A 350 -7.21 -8.66 -13.22
C THR A 350 -8.27 -7.62 -12.87
N ILE A 351 -7.86 -6.50 -12.28
CA ILE A 351 -8.77 -5.39 -11.93
C ILE A 351 -9.41 -4.81 -13.19
N ALA A 352 -8.60 -4.46 -14.20
CA ALA A 352 -9.10 -3.86 -15.42
C ALA A 352 -10.09 -4.78 -16.17
N ILE A 353 -9.82 -6.10 -16.22
CA ILE A 353 -10.74 -7.09 -16.79
C ILE A 353 -12.05 -7.14 -16.00
N LEU A 354 -11.99 -7.27 -14.67
CA LEU A 354 -13.19 -7.37 -13.82
C LEU A 354 -14.03 -6.09 -13.90
N VAL A 355 -13.40 -4.93 -13.88
CA VAL A 355 -14.09 -3.63 -14.06
C VAL A 355 -14.71 -3.54 -15.45
N GLY A 356 -13.97 -3.92 -16.49
CA GLY A 356 -14.45 -3.88 -17.88
C GLY A 356 -15.61 -4.85 -18.16
N MET A 357 -15.66 -6.00 -17.49
CA MET A 357 -16.77 -6.96 -17.59
C MET A 357 -18.07 -6.43 -16.97
N LYS A 358 -18.00 -5.47 -16.06
CA LYS A 358 -19.17 -4.89 -15.36
C LYS A 358 -20.08 -5.94 -14.72
N LEU A 359 -19.48 -6.97 -14.11
CA LEU A 359 -20.23 -8.03 -13.39
C LEU A 359 -20.60 -7.62 -11.97
N PHE A 360 -19.81 -6.74 -11.37
CA PHE A 360 -20.01 -6.24 -10.00
C PHE A 360 -20.03 -4.72 -9.98
N PRO A 361 -20.78 -4.10 -9.06
CA PRO A 361 -20.74 -2.66 -8.88
C PRO A 361 -19.37 -2.21 -8.36
N PRO A 362 -18.88 -1.02 -8.77
CA PRO A 362 -17.60 -0.48 -8.30
C PRO A 362 -17.47 -0.43 -6.77
N SER A 363 -18.56 -0.13 -6.08
CA SER A 363 -18.60 -0.07 -4.61
C SER A 363 -18.23 -1.39 -3.92
N LEU A 364 -18.57 -2.53 -4.52
CA LEU A 364 -18.19 -3.85 -4.03
C LEU A 364 -16.82 -4.28 -4.56
N LEU A 365 -16.58 -4.09 -5.87
CA LEU A 365 -15.37 -4.60 -6.51
C LEU A 365 -14.11 -3.88 -6.01
N LEU A 366 -14.17 -2.57 -5.75
CA LEU A 366 -13.03 -1.81 -5.23
C LEU A 366 -12.52 -2.38 -3.90
N PRO A 367 -13.34 -2.53 -2.84
CA PRO A 367 -12.90 -3.16 -1.60
C PRO A 367 -12.33 -4.56 -1.80
N LEU A 368 -12.95 -5.38 -2.64
CA LEU A 368 -12.51 -6.76 -2.88
C LEU A 368 -11.11 -6.83 -3.51
N VAL A 369 -10.80 -5.99 -4.50
CA VAL A 369 -9.45 -5.96 -5.11
C VAL A 369 -8.43 -5.25 -4.22
N TYR A 370 -8.89 -4.37 -3.34
CA TYR A 370 -8.06 -3.63 -2.41
C TYR A 370 -7.48 -4.54 -1.31
N VAL A 371 -8.31 -5.45 -0.78
CA VAL A 371 -7.97 -6.32 0.36
C VAL A 371 -6.72 -7.17 0.12
N PRO A 372 -6.58 -8.01 -0.94
CA PRO A 372 -5.36 -8.79 -1.15
C PRO A 372 -4.15 -7.93 -1.49
N THR A 373 -4.34 -6.78 -2.16
CA THR A 373 -3.26 -5.82 -2.42
C THR A 373 -2.70 -5.29 -1.10
N ILE A 374 -3.54 -4.92 -0.13
CA ILE A 374 -3.09 -4.37 1.15
C ILE A 374 -2.56 -5.47 2.07
N SER A 375 -3.43 -6.41 2.43
CA SER A 375 -3.12 -7.32 3.53
C SER A 375 -2.11 -8.39 3.14
N MET A 376 -2.05 -8.79 1.87
CA MET A 376 -1.07 -9.76 1.41
C MET A 376 0.13 -9.09 0.75
N ALA A 377 -0.08 -8.29 -0.30
CA ALA A 377 1.03 -7.79 -1.09
C ALA A 377 1.80 -6.65 -0.40
N ILE A 378 1.13 -5.63 0.11
CA ILE A 378 1.79 -4.52 0.83
C ILE A 378 2.47 -5.02 2.10
N SER A 379 1.78 -5.88 2.85
CA SER A 379 2.24 -6.35 4.15
C SER A 379 3.36 -7.40 4.06
N MET A 380 3.30 -8.33 3.08
CA MET A 380 4.11 -9.54 3.12
C MET A 380 4.90 -9.84 1.87
N CYS A 381 4.61 -9.18 0.71
CA CYS A 381 5.30 -9.52 -0.53
C CYS A 381 6.79 -9.13 -0.46
N PRO A 382 7.74 -10.09 -0.57
CA PRO A 382 9.16 -9.78 -0.44
C PRO A 382 9.71 -8.97 -1.61
N THR A 383 9.00 -8.88 -2.73
CA THR A 383 9.37 -8.02 -3.88
C THR A 383 8.85 -6.60 -3.76
N GLN A 384 8.05 -6.30 -2.72
CA GLN A 384 7.67 -4.93 -2.39
C GLN A 384 8.90 -4.19 -1.83
N SER A 385 9.21 -3.03 -2.36
CA SER A 385 10.48 -2.33 -2.11
C SER A 385 10.78 -2.13 -0.61
N TRP A 386 9.80 -1.74 0.17
CA TRP A 386 9.98 -1.53 1.62
C TRP A 386 10.07 -2.83 2.41
N ASN A 387 9.37 -3.91 2.00
CA ASN A 387 9.52 -5.22 2.65
C ASN A 387 10.91 -5.79 2.36
N LEU A 388 11.36 -5.69 1.10
CA LEU A 388 12.70 -6.09 0.70
C LEU A 388 13.77 -5.33 1.50
N TRP A 389 13.58 -4.01 1.68
CA TRP A 389 14.47 -3.21 2.51
C TRP A 389 14.47 -3.70 3.96
N ALA A 390 13.30 -3.87 4.60
CA ALA A 390 13.22 -4.29 6.00
C ALA A 390 13.82 -5.68 6.23
N ILE A 391 13.58 -6.62 5.32
CA ILE A 391 14.18 -7.96 5.31
C ILE A 391 15.71 -7.87 5.20
N SER A 392 16.22 -7.07 4.24
CA SER A 392 17.66 -6.90 4.02
C SER A 392 18.34 -6.17 5.19
N TYR A 393 17.70 -5.13 5.72
CA TYR A 393 18.22 -4.34 6.84
C TYR A 393 18.42 -5.16 8.10
N THR A 394 17.48 -6.06 8.40
CA THR A 394 17.54 -6.96 9.57
C THR A 394 18.26 -8.28 9.29
N LYS A 395 18.71 -8.52 8.06
CA LYS A 395 19.32 -9.77 7.59
C LYS A 395 18.40 -11.00 7.76
N LEU A 396 17.10 -10.77 7.79
CA LEU A 396 16.10 -11.83 7.86
C LEU A 396 16.03 -12.58 6.52
N SER A 397 15.84 -13.89 6.54
CA SER A 397 15.60 -14.62 5.29
C SER A 397 14.15 -14.39 4.81
N ILE A 398 13.97 -14.33 3.47
CA ILE A 398 12.64 -14.20 2.85
C ILE A 398 11.71 -15.33 3.32
N ILE A 399 12.25 -16.55 3.45
CA ILE A 399 11.47 -17.72 3.87
C ILE A 399 10.98 -17.56 5.31
N GLU A 400 11.80 -17.06 6.22
CA GLU A 400 11.41 -16.83 7.60
C GLU A 400 10.39 -15.70 7.74
N HIS A 401 10.55 -14.61 6.98
CA HIS A 401 9.55 -13.56 6.89
C HIS A 401 8.17 -14.10 6.47
N LEU A 402 8.14 -14.87 5.37
CA LEU A 402 6.89 -15.46 4.88
C LEU A 402 6.31 -16.48 5.85
N LYS A 403 7.11 -17.38 6.42
CA LYS A 403 6.64 -18.39 7.38
C LYS A 403 6.00 -17.78 8.62
N THR A 404 6.49 -16.64 9.09
CA THR A 404 5.96 -15.99 10.28
C THR A 404 4.70 -15.17 9.99
N GLY A 405 4.67 -14.45 8.88
CA GLY A 405 3.65 -13.43 8.64
C GLY A 405 2.52 -13.83 7.68
N VAL A 406 2.78 -14.71 6.69
CA VAL A 406 1.79 -14.99 5.61
C VAL A 406 0.47 -15.53 6.14
N ALA A 407 0.49 -16.45 7.10
CA ALA A 407 -0.75 -17.01 7.64
C ALA A 407 -1.65 -15.92 8.28
N TRP A 408 -1.04 -14.97 8.98
CA TRP A 408 -1.75 -13.85 9.62
C TRP A 408 -2.25 -12.83 8.59
N ALA A 409 -1.42 -12.51 7.60
CA ALA A 409 -1.84 -11.67 6.49
C ALA A 409 -2.98 -12.32 5.69
N TRP A 410 -2.93 -13.62 5.49
CA TRP A 410 -3.98 -14.38 4.82
C TRP A 410 -5.30 -14.37 5.62
N LEU A 411 -5.23 -14.60 6.94
CA LEU A 411 -6.37 -14.44 7.82
C LEU A 411 -6.99 -13.04 7.70
N THR A 412 -6.15 -12.00 7.67
CA THR A 412 -6.61 -10.61 7.49
C THR A 412 -7.33 -10.43 6.15
N VAL A 413 -6.81 -11.02 5.05
CA VAL A 413 -7.49 -10.97 3.74
C VAL A 413 -8.86 -11.62 3.82
N ILE A 414 -8.97 -12.82 4.40
CA ILE A 414 -10.26 -13.52 4.50
C ILE A 414 -11.27 -12.68 5.28
N LEU A 415 -10.91 -12.17 6.44
CA LEU A 415 -11.80 -11.36 7.27
C LEU A 415 -12.25 -10.08 6.57
N ASN A 416 -11.32 -9.36 5.94
CA ASN A 416 -11.62 -8.10 5.27
C ASN A 416 -12.36 -8.29 3.94
N ALA A 417 -12.17 -9.40 3.22
CA ALA A 417 -12.95 -9.74 2.03
C ALA A 417 -14.42 -10.06 2.40
N LEU A 418 -14.63 -10.79 3.50
CA LEU A 418 -15.99 -11.03 4.02
C LEU A 418 -16.65 -9.73 4.51
N LEU A 419 -15.89 -8.85 5.17
CA LEU A 419 -16.35 -7.51 5.56
C LEU A 419 -16.80 -6.69 4.34
N ALA A 420 -16.00 -6.72 3.25
CA ALA A 420 -16.32 -5.99 2.02
C ALA A 420 -17.70 -6.42 1.46
N VAL A 421 -17.95 -7.73 1.39
CA VAL A 421 -19.26 -8.22 0.94
C VAL A 421 -20.37 -7.88 1.92
N TYR A 422 -20.11 -8.00 3.23
CA TYR A 422 -21.11 -7.66 4.24
C TYR A 422 -21.59 -6.21 4.13
N MET A 423 -20.67 -5.28 3.79
CA MET A 423 -20.97 -3.84 3.73
C MET A 423 -21.51 -3.38 2.37
N PHE A 424 -21.17 -4.06 1.27
CA PHE A 424 -21.40 -3.53 -0.08
C PHE A 424 -22.23 -4.44 -1.01
N LYS A 425 -22.71 -5.60 -0.52
CA LYS A 425 -23.58 -6.48 -1.32
C LYS A 425 -24.98 -5.89 -1.54
#